data_dc64312f0e694673d1d06832e11f2f42
#
_entry.id   dc64312f0e694673d1d06832e11f2f42
#
_cell.length_a   1.000
_cell.length_b   1.000
_cell.length_c   1.000
_cell.angle_alpha   90.00
_cell.angle_beta   90.00
_cell.angle_gamma   90.00
#
_symmetry.space_group_name_H-M   'P 1'
#
loop_
_entity.id
_entity.type
_entity.pdbx_description
1 polymer ?
#
loop_
_entity_poly.entity_id
_entity_poly.type
_entity_poly.pdbx_seq_one_letter_code
_entity_poly.pdbx_strand_id
1 'polypeptide(L)'
;MSRPDSPGSWAVRVSRPDGRWRVELLAADAGDELPALERALGDPGAGHWPAPFVVVVDSRLYFVVLRHGPGGLVRALISDATMQEWLLAAEVVERYGIAVDAEGAFDDDETGWPGGDLDVFADDGLPAAELRPIVTADDLWADEMVAEIAGRLGFADELAAAVSA
;
A
#
# COMPACT_ATOMS: atom_id res chain seq x y z
N MET A 1 -3.01 21.77 -7.15
CA MET A 1 -2.26 21.50 -6.46
C MET A 1 -2.53 20.61 -5.71
N SER A 2 -2.02 20.23 -5.44
CA SER A 2 -2.28 19.31 -4.94
C SER A 2 -2.61 19.27 -3.84
N ARG A 3 -2.56 18.47 -3.36
CA ARG A 3 -2.97 18.04 -2.33
C ARG A 3 -2.16 18.24 -1.23
N PRO A 4 -1.28 19.19 -1.12
CA PRO A 4 -0.62 19.47 0.10
C PRO A 4 -1.59 19.80 1.14
N ASP A 5 -2.76 20.17 0.69
CA ASP A 5 -3.73 20.47 1.66
C ASP A 5 -4.56 19.28 2.02
N SER A 6 -4.30 18.09 1.52
CA SER A 6 -5.07 16.92 1.89
C SER A 6 -4.31 16.18 2.97
N PRO A 7 -4.51 16.55 4.23
CA PRO A 7 -3.80 15.88 5.30
C PRO A 7 -4.13 14.40 5.27
N GLY A 8 -3.13 13.59 5.48
CA GLY A 8 -3.33 12.16 5.50
C GLY A 8 -3.24 11.48 4.15
N SER A 9 -2.89 12.21 3.09
CA SER A 9 -2.67 11.59 1.78
C SER A 9 -1.22 11.75 1.37
N TRP A 10 -0.57 10.65 1.02
CA TRP A 10 0.82 10.67 0.56
C TRP A 10 1.13 9.35 -0.15
N ALA A 11 2.20 9.35 -0.91
CA ALA A 11 2.67 8.15 -1.60
C ALA A 11 4.18 8.10 -1.53
N VAL A 12 4.72 6.90 -1.34
CA VAL A 12 6.16 6.69 -1.25
C VAL A 12 6.55 5.47 -2.07
N ARG A 13 7.80 5.45 -2.51
CA ARG A 13 8.40 4.28 -3.11
C ARG A 13 9.46 3.76 -2.14
N VAL A 14 9.38 2.49 -1.80
CA VAL A 14 10.26 1.87 -0.82
C VAL A 14 11.13 0.86 -1.52
N SER A 15 12.43 0.94 -1.29
CA SER A 15 13.39 0.00 -1.86
C SER A 15 14.42 -0.35 -0.81
N ARG A 16 15.22 -1.37 -1.10
CA ARG A 16 16.22 -1.82 -0.14
C ARG A 16 17.54 -2.12 -0.87
N PRO A 17 18.13 -1.09 -1.49
CA PRO A 17 19.40 -1.29 -2.19
C PRO A 17 20.50 -1.60 -1.19
N ASP A 18 21.29 -2.63 -1.52
CA ASP A 18 22.42 -3.01 -0.67
C ASP A 18 22.04 -3.28 0.78
N GLY A 19 20.82 -3.76 1.00
CA GLY A 19 20.36 -4.11 2.34
C GLY A 19 19.93 -2.93 3.18
N ARG A 20 19.90 -1.73 2.64
CA ARG A 20 19.47 -0.54 3.38
C ARG A 20 18.15 -0.04 2.87
N TRP A 21 17.26 0.25 3.79
CA TRP A 21 15.95 0.76 3.42
C TRP A 21 16.05 2.20 2.90
N ARG A 22 15.32 2.46 1.82
CA ARG A 22 15.26 3.79 1.24
C ARG A 22 13.80 4.09 0.93
N VAL A 23 13.30 5.19 1.46
CA VAL A 23 11.92 5.61 1.24
C VAL A 23 11.95 6.97 0.54
N GLU A 24 11.30 7.04 -0.61
CA GLU A 24 11.27 8.27 -1.42
C GLU A 24 9.83 8.77 -1.48
N LEU A 25 9.62 10.02 -1.07
CA LEU A 25 8.30 10.62 -1.19
C LEU A 25 8.02 10.91 -2.66
N LEU A 26 6.89 10.45 -3.15
CA LEU A 26 6.50 10.65 -4.53
C LEU A 26 5.76 11.97 -4.69
N ALA A 27 5.62 12.43 -5.95
CA ALA A 27 4.86 13.63 -6.23
C ALA A 27 3.43 13.45 -5.77
N ALA A 28 2.78 14.54 -5.40
CA ALA A 28 1.44 14.48 -4.84
C ALA A 28 0.44 13.77 -5.75
N ASP A 29 0.60 13.95 -7.07
CA ASP A 29 -0.35 13.35 -8.01
C ASP A 29 -0.05 11.88 -8.31
N ALA A 30 1.04 11.33 -7.81
CA ALA A 30 1.38 9.94 -8.07
C ALA A 30 0.38 8.98 -7.43
N GLY A 31 -0.27 9.39 -6.37
CA GLY A 31 -1.26 8.56 -5.69
C GLY A 31 -2.71 8.90 -6.04
N ASP A 32 -2.92 9.81 -7.01
CA ASP A 32 -4.29 10.22 -7.34
C ASP A 32 -4.99 9.22 -8.23
N GLU A 33 -4.24 8.50 -9.03
CA GLU A 33 -4.83 7.50 -9.92
C GLU A 33 -3.85 6.38 -10.16
N LEU A 34 -4.38 5.22 -10.49
CA LEU A 34 -3.59 4.01 -10.62
C LEU A 34 -2.50 4.09 -11.68
N PRO A 35 -2.73 4.61 -12.89
CA PRO A 35 -1.65 4.66 -13.87
C PRO A 35 -0.43 5.45 -13.39
N ALA A 36 -0.66 6.52 -12.64
CA ALA A 36 0.45 7.30 -12.08
C ALA A 36 1.23 6.49 -11.05
N LEU A 37 0.52 5.73 -10.24
CA LEU A 37 1.15 4.91 -9.22
C LEU A 37 1.94 3.76 -9.87
N GLU A 38 1.40 3.16 -10.92
CA GLU A 38 2.11 2.11 -11.64
C GLU A 38 3.38 2.63 -12.30
N ARG A 39 3.34 3.85 -12.82
CA ARG A 39 4.56 4.46 -13.38
C ARG A 39 5.61 4.70 -12.30
N ALA A 40 5.16 5.08 -11.11
CA ALA A 40 6.09 5.29 -10.00
C ALA A 40 6.74 4.00 -9.55
N LEU A 41 6.02 2.88 -9.66
CA LEU A 41 6.59 1.58 -9.35
C LEU A 41 7.71 1.23 -10.32
N GLY A 42 7.55 1.59 -11.58
CA GLY A 42 8.58 1.38 -12.59
C GLY A 42 8.58 -0.04 -13.12
N ASP A 43 9.65 -0.37 -13.84
CA ASP A 43 9.81 -1.68 -14.44
C ASP A 43 10.17 -2.74 -13.40
N PRO A 44 9.96 -4.00 -13.70
CA PRO A 44 10.28 -5.08 -12.75
C PRO A 44 11.72 -5.12 -12.30
N GLY A 45 12.58 -4.42 -12.96
CA GLY A 45 13.94 -4.29 -12.52
C GLY A 45 14.69 -5.59 -12.59
N ALA A 46 15.80 -5.55 -13.24
CA ALA A 46 16.52 -6.74 -13.48
C ALA A 46 17.18 -7.23 -12.21
N GLY A 47 16.57 -8.20 -11.60
CA GLY A 47 17.28 -8.94 -10.58
C GLY A 47 17.44 -8.30 -9.21
N HIS A 48 16.78 -7.20 -8.95
CA HIS A 48 16.86 -6.61 -7.62
C HIS A 48 15.87 -7.30 -6.69
N TRP A 49 16.40 -7.89 -5.66
CA TRP A 49 15.57 -8.60 -4.70
C TRP A 49 15.98 -8.21 -3.30
N PRO A 50 15.05 -7.91 -2.39
CA PRO A 50 13.59 -7.93 -2.64
C PRO A 50 13.17 -6.78 -3.54
N ALA A 51 12.09 -6.99 -4.27
CA ALA A 51 11.60 -6.00 -5.23
C ALA A 51 11.11 -4.75 -4.51
N PRO A 52 11.32 -3.58 -5.09
CA PRO A 52 10.77 -2.36 -4.49
C PRO A 52 9.24 -2.36 -4.60
N PHE A 53 8.62 -1.51 -3.79
CA PHE A 53 7.18 -1.38 -3.82
C PHE A 53 6.79 0.07 -3.60
N VAL A 54 5.55 0.41 -3.97
CA VAL A 54 4.99 1.73 -3.70
C VAL A 54 3.83 1.56 -2.73
N VAL A 55 3.66 2.56 -1.88
CA VAL A 55 2.56 2.61 -0.92
C VAL A 55 1.90 3.97 -1.06
N VAL A 56 0.57 3.97 -1.16
CA VAL A 56 -0.17 5.22 -1.13
C VAL A 56 -1.22 5.13 -0.03
N VAL A 57 -1.31 6.20 0.78
CA VAL A 57 -2.37 6.37 1.77
C VAL A 57 -3.27 7.46 1.24
N ASP A 58 -4.58 7.20 1.20
CA ASP A 58 -5.54 8.16 0.69
C ASP A 58 -6.47 8.58 1.81
N SER A 59 -6.33 9.84 2.22
CA SER A 59 -7.21 10.47 3.20
C SER A 59 -7.27 9.72 4.54
N ARG A 60 -6.22 8.96 4.84
CA ARG A 60 -6.12 8.11 6.03
C ARG A 60 -7.18 7.01 6.08
N LEU A 61 -7.97 6.85 5.01
CA LEU A 61 -9.07 5.90 5.00
C LEU A 61 -8.65 4.51 4.53
N TYR A 62 -7.74 4.45 3.60
CA TYR A 62 -7.21 3.19 3.12
C TYR A 62 -5.83 3.40 2.53
N PHE A 63 -5.11 2.31 2.34
CA PHE A 63 -3.82 2.36 1.64
C PHE A 63 -3.77 1.27 0.59
N VAL A 64 -2.90 1.47 -0.39
CA VAL A 64 -2.66 0.53 -1.47
C VAL A 64 -1.17 0.27 -1.57
N VAL A 65 -0.79 -0.98 -1.81
CA VAL A 65 0.59 -1.36 -2.07
C VAL A 65 0.64 -2.02 -3.43
N LEU A 66 1.61 -1.62 -4.26
CA LEU A 66 1.90 -2.29 -5.52
C LEU A 66 3.34 -2.77 -5.49
N ARG A 67 3.57 -4.00 -5.89
CA ARG A 67 4.90 -4.60 -5.90
C ARG A 67 5.01 -5.60 -7.03
N HIS A 68 6.16 -5.65 -7.71
CA HIS A 68 6.39 -6.66 -8.72
C HIS A 68 6.57 -8.02 -8.05
N GLY A 69 5.89 -9.01 -8.58
CA GLY A 69 6.02 -10.38 -8.13
C GLY A 69 6.75 -11.22 -9.15
N PRO A 70 6.78 -12.52 -8.95
CA PRO A 70 7.44 -13.43 -9.88
C PRO A 70 6.84 -13.31 -11.27
N GLY A 71 7.67 -13.41 -12.30
CA GLY A 71 7.20 -13.36 -13.67
C GLY A 71 6.80 -11.98 -14.15
N GLY A 72 7.14 -10.93 -13.39
CA GLY A 72 6.82 -9.57 -13.80
C GLY A 72 5.40 -9.14 -13.53
N LEU A 73 4.60 -9.99 -12.88
CA LEU A 73 3.24 -9.63 -12.54
C LEU A 73 3.23 -8.71 -11.34
N VAL A 74 2.37 -7.69 -11.37
CA VAL A 74 2.25 -6.76 -10.25
C VAL A 74 1.30 -7.35 -9.22
N ARG A 75 1.74 -7.34 -7.97
CA ARG A 75 0.92 -7.77 -6.83
C ARG A 75 0.35 -6.52 -6.18
N ALA A 76 -0.94 -6.54 -5.89
CA ALA A 76 -1.62 -5.40 -5.31
C ALA A 76 -2.29 -5.79 -4.01
N LEU A 77 -2.20 -4.89 -3.03
CA LEU A 77 -2.90 -5.03 -1.76
C LEU A 77 -3.64 -3.73 -1.50
N ILE A 78 -4.89 -3.83 -1.10
CA ILE A 78 -5.66 -2.68 -0.65
C ILE A 78 -6.19 -2.99 0.74
N SER A 79 -6.04 -2.06 1.68
CA SER A 79 -6.43 -2.31 3.05
C SER A 79 -7.95 -2.41 3.22
N ASP A 80 -8.71 -1.74 2.34
CA ASP A 80 -10.16 -1.82 2.40
C ASP A 80 -10.72 -1.74 0.97
N ALA A 81 -11.04 -2.89 0.42
CA ALA A 81 -11.54 -2.99 -0.95
C ALA A 81 -12.97 -2.49 -1.10
N THR A 82 -13.66 -2.17 0.01
CA THR A 82 -15.01 -1.60 -0.07
C THR A 82 -14.99 -0.11 -0.36
N MET A 83 -13.82 0.53 -0.38
CA MET A 83 -13.69 1.98 -0.59
C MET A 83 -13.79 2.38 -2.06
N GLN A 84 -14.62 1.70 -2.84
CA GLN A 84 -14.68 1.92 -4.29
C GLN A 84 -15.36 3.21 -4.70
N GLU A 85 -15.87 3.97 -3.76
CA GLU A 85 -16.32 5.32 -4.07
C GLU A 85 -15.15 6.28 -4.32
N TRP A 86 -13.94 5.86 -3.97
CA TRP A 86 -12.73 6.63 -4.24
C TRP A 86 -12.09 6.10 -5.51
N LEU A 87 -11.66 7.00 -6.38
CA LEU A 87 -11.20 6.63 -7.70
C LEU A 87 -10.06 5.61 -7.68
N LEU A 88 -9.05 5.86 -6.87
CA LEU A 88 -7.91 4.95 -6.84
C LEU A 88 -8.31 3.56 -6.36
N ALA A 89 -9.14 3.48 -5.33
CA ALA A 89 -9.58 2.19 -4.83
C ALA A 89 -10.37 1.42 -5.88
N ALA A 90 -11.27 2.12 -6.59
CA ALA A 90 -12.04 1.47 -7.64
C ALA A 90 -11.15 0.97 -8.77
N GLU A 91 -10.14 1.76 -9.13
CA GLU A 91 -9.21 1.36 -10.19
C GLU A 91 -8.39 0.14 -9.79
N VAL A 92 -7.94 0.10 -8.54
CA VAL A 92 -7.15 -1.03 -8.05
C VAL A 92 -7.98 -2.29 -8.03
N VAL A 93 -9.20 -2.21 -7.53
CA VAL A 93 -10.08 -3.39 -7.45
C VAL A 93 -10.36 -3.92 -8.85
N GLU A 94 -10.62 -3.04 -9.79
CA GLU A 94 -10.94 -3.46 -11.16
C GLU A 94 -9.70 -3.98 -11.89
N ARG A 95 -8.61 -3.25 -11.81
CA ARG A 95 -7.39 -3.57 -12.57
C ARG A 95 -6.79 -4.90 -12.14
N TYR A 96 -6.78 -5.20 -10.85
CA TYR A 96 -6.14 -6.39 -10.33
C TYR A 96 -7.12 -7.49 -9.98
N GLY A 97 -8.38 -7.33 -10.35
CA GLY A 97 -9.37 -8.37 -10.17
C GLY A 97 -9.58 -8.76 -8.72
N ILE A 98 -9.55 -7.79 -7.82
CA ILE A 98 -9.66 -8.07 -6.40
C ILE A 98 -11.12 -8.39 -6.07
N ALA A 99 -11.32 -9.55 -5.45
CA ALA A 99 -12.66 -9.96 -5.07
C ALA A 99 -13.13 -9.19 -3.85
N VAL A 100 -14.35 -8.69 -3.90
CA VAL A 100 -14.98 -8.05 -2.75
C VAL A 100 -16.25 -8.82 -2.47
N ASP A 101 -16.30 -9.45 -1.29
CA ASP A 101 -17.49 -10.17 -0.88
C ASP A 101 -18.43 -9.18 -0.21
N ALA A 102 -19.32 -8.60 -1.00
CA ALA A 102 -20.17 -7.55 -0.50
C ALA A 102 -21.04 -7.99 0.65
N GLU A 103 -21.46 -9.25 0.66
CA GLU A 103 -22.28 -9.74 1.75
C GLU A 103 -21.49 -9.84 3.04
N GLY A 104 -20.31 -10.45 2.97
CA GLY A 104 -19.47 -10.56 4.14
C GLY A 104 -18.91 -9.22 4.58
N ALA A 105 -18.59 -8.35 3.63
CA ALA A 105 -17.99 -7.06 3.94
C ALA A 105 -18.93 -6.17 4.74
N PHE A 106 -20.23 -6.26 4.47
CA PHE A 106 -21.17 -5.39 5.16
C PHE A 106 -21.74 -6.00 6.43
N ASP A 107 -21.46 -7.28 6.67
CA ASP A 107 -21.90 -7.91 7.91
C ASP A 107 -20.98 -7.54 9.07
N ASP A 108 -19.72 -7.24 8.77
CA ASP A 108 -18.77 -6.84 9.80
C ASP A 108 -18.43 -5.38 9.53
N ASP A 109 -19.22 -4.50 10.13
CA ASP A 109 -19.09 -3.09 9.83
C ASP A 109 -18.01 -2.41 10.64
N GLU A 110 -17.27 -3.13 11.44
CA GLU A 110 -16.29 -2.48 12.30
C GLU A 110 -14.89 -2.50 11.76
N THR A 111 -14.59 -3.35 10.81
CA THR A 111 -13.23 -3.48 10.32
C THR A 111 -13.20 -3.26 8.82
N GLY A 112 -12.02 -2.90 8.33
CA GLY A 112 -11.79 -2.82 6.90
C GLY A 112 -11.86 -4.18 6.26
N TRP A 113 -11.98 -4.20 4.97
CA TRP A 113 -12.08 -5.44 4.21
C TRP A 113 -10.89 -5.53 3.27
N PRO A 114 -9.76 -6.07 3.73
CA PRO A 114 -8.56 -6.12 2.91
C PRO A 114 -8.77 -6.99 1.67
N GLY A 115 -8.18 -6.57 0.58
CA GLY A 115 -8.26 -7.31 -0.67
C GLY A 115 -6.91 -7.37 -1.34
N GLY A 116 -6.77 -8.33 -2.24
CA GLY A 116 -5.55 -8.51 -2.98
C GLY A 116 -4.60 -9.48 -2.29
N ASP A 117 -3.32 -9.22 -2.42
CA ASP A 117 -2.28 -10.16 -1.99
C ASP A 117 -1.77 -9.80 -0.60
N LEU A 118 -2.24 -10.50 0.41
CA LEU A 118 -1.80 -10.29 1.78
C LEU A 118 -0.38 -10.81 2.02
N ASP A 119 0.17 -11.56 1.08
CA ASP A 119 1.55 -12.04 1.18
C ASP A 119 2.54 -11.12 0.48
N VAL A 120 2.12 -9.92 0.13
CA VAL A 120 2.96 -8.97 -0.60
C VAL A 120 4.26 -8.66 0.16
N PHE A 121 4.26 -8.78 1.47
CA PHE A 121 5.45 -8.56 2.31
C PHE A 121 6.01 -9.85 2.91
N ALA A 122 5.52 -11.00 2.48
CA ALA A 122 5.96 -12.26 3.09
C ALA A 122 7.47 -12.48 2.93
N ASP A 123 8.01 -12.08 1.78
CA ASP A 123 9.45 -12.24 1.53
C ASP A 123 10.30 -11.34 2.41
N ASP A 124 9.71 -10.33 3.00
CA ASP A 124 10.43 -9.42 3.89
C ASP A 124 10.20 -9.76 5.35
N GLY A 125 9.51 -10.85 5.63
CA GLY A 125 9.31 -11.31 6.99
C GLY A 125 7.96 -10.98 7.60
N LEU A 126 7.01 -10.52 6.79
CA LEU A 126 5.67 -10.18 7.28
C LEU A 126 4.63 -10.98 6.48
N PRO A 127 4.36 -12.21 6.89
CA PRO A 127 3.40 -13.05 6.15
C PRO A 127 1.96 -12.61 6.39
N ALA A 128 1.06 -13.14 5.57
CA ALA A 128 -0.35 -12.76 5.61
C ALA A 128 -0.93 -12.91 7.02
N ALA A 129 -0.55 -13.94 7.75
CA ALA A 129 -1.09 -14.18 9.09
C ALA A 129 -0.76 -13.05 10.06
N GLU A 130 0.37 -12.36 9.84
CA GLU A 130 0.76 -11.24 10.69
C GLU A 130 0.28 -9.90 10.13
N LEU A 131 0.11 -9.82 8.83
CA LEU A 131 -0.36 -8.59 8.20
C LEU A 131 -1.86 -8.37 8.44
N ARG A 132 -2.65 -9.45 8.38
CA ARG A 132 -4.10 -9.33 8.50
C ARG A 132 -4.55 -8.60 9.78
N PRO A 133 -3.98 -8.89 10.96
CA PRO A 133 -4.42 -8.15 12.15
C PRO A 133 -4.15 -6.64 12.05
N ILE A 134 -3.14 -6.24 11.30
CA ILE A 134 -2.83 -4.82 11.15
C ILE A 134 -3.90 -4.16 10.27
N VAL A 135 -4.20 -4.77 9.12
CA VAL A 135 -5.12 -4.13 8.16
C VAL A 135 -6.58 -4.25 8.56
N THR A 136 -6.88 -5.09 9.54
CA THR A 136 -8.25 -5.21 10.06
C THR A 136 -8.41 -4.57 11.43
N ALA A 137 -7.38 -3.88 11.93
CA ALA A 137 -7.45 -3.22 13.22
C ALA A 137 -8.41 -2.03 13.13
N ASP A 138 -9.45 -2.03 13.96
CA ASP A 138 -10.46 -0.99 13.91
C ASP A 138 -10.04 0.29 14.62
N ASP A 139 -8.92 0.24 15.34
CA ASP A 139 -8.42 1.41 16.05
C ASP A 139 -7.25 2.09 15.36
N LEU A 140 -6.93 1.68 14.14
CA LEU A 140 -5.83 2.28 13.38
C LEU A 140 -6.36 2.93 12.10
N TRP A 141 -5.85 4.14 11.83
CA TRP A 141 -6.04 4.76 10.53
C TRP A 141 -5.08 4.15 9.53
N ALA A 142 -5.32 4.36 8.24
CA ALA A 142 -4.49 3.74 7.20
C ALA A 142 -3.01 4.12 7.34
N ASP A 143 -2.70 5.38 7.64
CA ASP A 143 -1.33 5.80 7.81
C ASP A 143 -0.69 5.14 9.03
N GLU A 144 -1.47 4.88 10.07
CA GLU A 144 -0.98 4.17 11.24
C GLU A 144 -0.74 2.70 10.94
N MET A 145 -1.57 2.10 10.10
CA MET A 145 -1.34 0.74 9.65
C MET A 145 -0.02 0.62 8.89
N VAL A 146 0.24 1.58 8.00
CA VAL A 146 1.49 1.58 7.24
C VAL A 146 2.68 1.79 8.16
N ALA A 147 2.54 2.65 9.18
CA ALA A 147 3.61 2.84 10.16
C ALA A 147 3.90 1.55 10.92
N GLU A 148 2.86 0.79 11.24
CA GLU A 148 3.04 -0.49 11.93
C GLU A 148 3.76 -1.49 11.02
N ILE A 149 3.39 -1.54 9.75
CA ILE A 149 4.06 -2.38 8.77
C ILE A 149 5.53 -1.99 8.66
N ALA A 150 5.80 -0.69 8.57
CA ALA A 150 7.17 -0.20 8.45
C ALA A 150 8.00 -0.59 9.68
N GLY A 151 7.41 -0.53 10.85
CA GLY A 151 8.11 -0.95 12.07
C GLY A 151 8.45 -2.43 12.07
N ARG A 152 7.54 -3.25 11.56
CA ARG A 152 7.78 -4.68 11.47
C ARG A 152 8.84 -5.03 10.45
N LEU A 153 8.88 -4.30 9.34
CA LEU A 153 9.84 -4.57 8.28
C LEU A 153 11.19 -3.90 8.53
N GLY A 154 11.20 -2.80 9.25
CA GLY A 154 12.44 -2.14 9.63
C GLY A 154 12.72 -0.81 8.96
N PHE A 155 11.71 -0.15 8.38
CA PHE A 155 11.93 1.15 7.75
C PHE A 155 11.07 2.27 8.35
N ALA A 156 10.67 2.11 9.60
CA ALA A 156 9.80 3.12 10.23
C ALA A 156 10.43 4.50 10.28
N ASP A 157 11.73 4.58 10.58
CA ASP A 157 12.41 5.87 10.66
C ASP A 157 12.52 6.54 9.30
N GLU A 158 12.82 5.75 8.28
CA GLU A 158 12.93 6.26 6.91
C GLU A 158 11.56 6.74 6.41
N LEU A 159 10.51 6.00 6.75
CA LEU A 159 9.17 6.41 6.36
C LEU A 159 8.79 7.72 7.02
N ALA A 160 9.02 7.84 8.32
CA ALA A 160 8.66 9.06 9.06
C ALA A 160 9.41 10.26 8.48
N ALA A 161 10.68 10.09 8.16
CA ALA A 161 11.46 11.18 7.59
C ALA A 161 10.93 11.59 6.22
N ALA A 162 10.54 10.62 5.39
CA ALA A 162 10.06 10.91 4.04
C ALA A 162 8.74 11.66 4.06
N VAL A 163 7.80 11.23 4.90
CA VAL A 163 6.45 11.82 4.87
C VAL A 163 6.36 13.10 5.69
N SER A 164 7.37 13.39 6.51
CA SER A 164 7.40 14.62 7.28
C SER A 164 8.16 15.74 6.58
N ALA A 165 8.79 15.43 5.46
CA ALA A 165 9.64 16.40 4.78
C ALA A 165 8.85 17.53 4.13
#